data_34fdb9eeb81bac6ee44d9b3e9e8a3a86
#
_entry.id   34fdb9eeb81bac6ee44d9b3e9e8a3a86
#
_cell.length_a   1.000
_cell.length_b   1.000
_cell.length_c   1.000
_cell.angle_alpha   90.00
_cell.angle_beta   90.00
_cell.angle_gamma   90.00
#
_symmetry.space_group_name_H-M   'P 1'
#
loop_
_entity.id
_entity.type
_entity.pdbx_description
1 polymer ?
#
loop_
_entity_poly.entity_id
_entity_poly.type
_entity_poly.pdbx_seq_one_letter_code
_entity_poly.pdbx_strand_id
1 'polypeptide(L)'
;MVALTGESSTPIPDVDGVILTAPAVWGRPTMDLLPRLALWVGVRLMPGLTLTGRRLKIQPSDNIAMLRALAQDPMVIHATRIDTIYGLVNLMDAALASGARLDNPLFVMYGAKDEIIPREPIRRFVDTLPAEPSRRRKLAWYENGYHMLLRDLEGRVVIADVASWVLTPSAPLPSGADRTAGEAFLRAGSQVTVAGR
;
A
#
# COMPACT_ATOMS: atom_id res chain seq x y z
N MET A 1 -5.43 6.85 6.46
CA MET A 1 -4.48 7.73 7.13
C MET A 1 -3.66 8.57 6.17
N VAL A 2 -2.97 8.03 5.16
CA VAL A 2 -2.17 8.82 4.20
C VAL A 2 -3.00 9.91 3.52
N ALA A 3 -4.24 9.61 3.11
CA ALA A 3 -5.13 10.60 2.52
C ALA A 3 -5.50 11.73 3.49
N LEU A 4 -5.71 11.41 4.76
CA LEU A 4 -6.05 12.40 5.79
C LEU A 4 -4.87 13.32 6.13
N THR A 5 -3.65 12.80 6.15
CA THR A 5 -2.44 13.61 6.32
C THR A 5 -2.16 14.52 5.13
N GLY A 6 -2.58 14.08 3.93
CA GLY A 6 -2.36 14.82 2.69
C GLY A 6 -3.40 15.88 2.38
N GLU A 7 -4.64 15.74 2.84
CA GLU A 7 -5.69 16.71 2.62
C GLU A 7 -5.67 17.86 3.65
N SER A 8 -5.11 17.63 4.84
CA SER A 8 -4.90 18.73 5.77
C SER A 8 -3.74 19.59 5.29
N SER A 9 -4.01 20.84 5.00
CA SER A 9 -2.99 21.89 4.78
C SER A 9 -2.19 22.17 6.06
N THR A 10 -2.48 21.46 7.13
CA THR A 10 -1.84 21.57 8.44
C THR A 10 -1.16 20.24 8.73
N PRO A 11 0.16 20.20 9.01
CA PRO A 11 0.83 19.01 9.49
C PRO A 11 0.04 18.41 10.66
N ILE A 12 -0.05 17.08 10.77
CA ILE A 12 -0.65 16.47 11.96
C ILE A 12 0.21 16.91 13.13
N PRO A 13 -0.32 17.71 14.08
CA PRO A 13 0.44 18.17 15.22
C PRO A 13 0.92 16.97 16.04
N ASP A 14 2.12 17.05 16.59
CA ASP A 14 2.69 16.07 17.53
C ASP A 14 2.88 14.65 16.99
N VAL A 15 3.12 14.51 15.68
CA VAL A 15 3.50 13.22 15.06
C VAL A 15 5.00 13.21 14.76
N ASP A 16 5.74 12.35 15.44
CA ASP A 16 7.19 12.21 15.26
C ASP A 16 7.56 11.54 13.90
N GLY A 17 6.64 10.80 13.33
CA GLY A 17 6.84 10.15 12.04
C GLY A 17 5.63 9.32 11.58
N VAL A 18 5.64 8.93 10.31
CA VAL A 18 4.58 8.17 9.67
C VAL A 18 5.15 6.85 9.13
N ILE A 19 4.49 5.74 9.45
CA ILE A 19 4.84 4.42 8.93
C ILE A 19 3.74 3.97 7.98
N LEU A 20 4.12 3.67 6.75
CA LEU A 20 3.23 3.18 5.70
C LEU A 20 3.59 1.75 5.34
N THR A 21 2.69 0.83 5.64
CA THR A 21 2.85 -0.60 5.32
C THR A 21 1.95 -0.94 4.15
N ALA A 22 2.54 -1.30 3.01
CA ALA A 22 1.83 -1.60 1.77
C ALA A 22 0.68 -0.58 1.51
N PRO A 23 1.00 0.73 1.37
CA PRO A 23 -0.02 1.77 1.35
C PRO A 23 -0.98 1.61 0.19
N ALA A 24 -2.28 1.75 0.48
CA ALA A 24 -3.36 1.65 -0.51
C ALA A 24 -3.41 2.92 -1.38
N VAL A 25 -2.54 2.98 -2.38
CA VAL A 25 -2.39 4.12 -3.31
C VAL A 25 -2.76 3.75 -4.76
N TRP A 26 -3.52 2.69 -4.95
CA TRP A 26 -3.97 2.24 -6.27
C TRP A 26 -5.14 3.08 -6.77
N GLY A 27 -4.86 4.34 -7.06
CA GLY A 27 -5.84 5.29 -7.58
C GLY A 27 -6.12 5.14 -9.08
N ARG A 28 -7.16 5.85 -9.56
CA ARG A 28 -7.59 5.83 -10.97
C ARG A 28 -6.49 6.14 -11.99
N PRO A 29 -5.50 7.02 -11.71
CA PRO A 29 -4.40 7.27 -12.65
C PRO A 29 -3.56 6.04 -12.99
N THR A 30 -3.59 5.00 -12.15
CA THR A 30 -2.83 3.75 -12.30
C THR A 30 -3.73 2.53 -12.54
N MET A 31 -5.05 2.70 -12.58
CA MET A 31 -6.01 1.64 -12.89
C MET A 31 -6.26 1.56 -14.40
N ASP A 32 -6.45 0.35 -14.91
CA ASP A 32 -6.88 0.12 -16.29
C ASP A 32 -8.25 0.73 -16.57
N LEU A 33 -8.50 1.06 -17.83
CA LEU A 33 -9.72 1.75 -18.25
C LEU A 33 -10.99 0.91 -17.98
N LEU A 34 -10.94 -0.40 -18.20
CA LEU A 34 -12.10 -1.28 -18.07
C LEU A 34 -12.61 -1.38 -16.62
N PRO A 35 -11.80 -1.66 -15.60
CA PRO A 35 -12.22 -1.60 -14.19
C PRO A 35 -12.75 -0.22 -13.79
N ARG A 36 -12.14 0.86 -14.26
CA ARG A 36 -12.61 2.24 -13.99
C ARG A 36 -14.03 2.48 -14.54
N LEU A 37 -14.25 2.08 -15.81
CA LEU A 37 -15.55 2.22 -16.45
C LEU A 37 -16.60 1.34 -15.76
N ALA A 38 -16.27 0.08 -15.45
CA ALA A 38 -17.14 -0.84 -14.75
C ALA A 38 -17.56 -0.30 -13.37
N LEU A 39 -16.62 0.25 -12.61
CA LEU A 39 -16.91 0.86 -11.32
C LEU A 39 -17.76 2.12 -11.47
N TRP A 40 -17.49 2.96 -12.47
CA TRP A 40 -18.24 4.18 -12.74
C TRP A 40 -19.70 3.90 -13.13
N VAL A 41 -19.93 2.88 -13.97
CA VAL A 41 -21.28 2.43 -14.36
C VAL A 41 -21.96 1.77 -13.15
N GLY A 42 -21.26 0.86 -12.48
CA GLY A 42 -21.80 0.09 -11.37
C GLY A 42 -22.30 0.96 -10.21
N VAL A 43 -21.55 2.00 -9.83
CA VAL A 43 -21.96 2.89 -8.75
C VAL A 43 -23.21 3.73 -9.10
N ARG A 44 -23.49 3.94 -10.38
CA ARG A 44 -24.68 4.68 -10.84
C ARG A 44 -25.92 3.82 -10.99
N LEU A 45 -25.74 2.60 -11.45
CA LEU A 45 -26.87 1.70 -11.75
C LEU A 45 -27.22 0.77 -10.59
N MET A 46 -26.21 0.29 -9.85
CA MET A 46 -26.36 -0.71 -8.79
C MET A 46 -25.44 -0.42 -7.59
N PRO A 47 -25.54 0.75 -6.93
CA PRO A 47 -24.62 1.14 -5.85
C PRO A 47 -24.63 0.14 -4.68
N GLY A 48 -25.77 -0.44 -4.37
CA GLY A 48 -25.95 -1.40 -3.28
C GLY A 48 -25.57 -2.83 -3.60
N LEU A 49 -25.21 -3.16 -4.86
CA LEU A 49 -24.77 -4.50 -5.20
C LEU A 49 -23.47 -4.83 -4.46
N THR A 50 -23.44 -6.01 -3.82
CA THR A 50 -22.29 -6.49 -3.07
C THR A 50 -21.42 -7.42 -3.90
N LEU A 51 -20.12 -7.20 -3.84
CA LEU A 51 -19.10 -8.04 -4.48
C LEU A 51 -18.31 -8.78 -3.40
N THR A 52 -17.99 -10.06 -3.67
CA THR A 52 -17.14 -10.87 -2.81
C THR A 52 -15.81 -11.15 -3.49
N GLY A 53 -14.72 -11.08 -2.75
CA GLY A 53 -13.37 -11.42 -3.23
C GLY A 53 -13.12 -12.93 -3.43
N ARG A 54 -14.10 -13.81 -3.13
CA ARG A 54 -13.91 -15.28 -3.12
C ARG A 54 -13.44 -15.88 -4.45
N ARG A 55 -13.71 -15.21 -5.57
CA ARG A 55 -13.30 -15.67 -6.91
C ARG A 55 -11.94 -15.13 -7.34
N LEU A 56 -11.41 -14.14 -6.61
CA LEU A 56 -10.09 -13.59 -6.87
C LEU A 56 -9.06 -14.52 -6.24
N LYS A 57 -8.20 -15.11 -7.05
CA LYS A 57 -7.08 -15.95 -6.58
C LYS A 57 -5.91 -15.04 -6.15
N ILE A 58 -6.15 -14.15 -5.20
CA ILE A 58 -5.18 -13.21 -4.65
C ILE A 58 -4.68 -13.76 -3.32
N GLN A 59 -3.38 -13.77 -3.14
CA GLN A 59 -2.74 -14.20 -1.90
C GLN A 59 -2.21 -12.98 -1.13
N PRO A 60 -2.93 -12.51 -0.09
CA PRO A 60 -2.52 -11.33 0.67
C PRO A 60 -1.39 -11.59 1.68
N SER A 61 -1.07 -12.85 1.96
CA SER A 61 -0.01 -13.28 2.89
C SER A 61 0.39 -14.73 2.62
N ASP A 62 1.60 -15.12 2.98
CA ASP A 62 2.04 -16.54 3.01
C ASP A 62 1.60 -17.28 4.28
N ASN A 63 1.07 -16.59 5.28
CA ASN A 63 0.55 -17.17 6.52
C ASN A 63 -0.87 -17.72 6.31
N ILE A 64 -0.95 -18.90 5.74
CA ILE A 64 -2.23 -19.55 5.40
C ILE A 64 -3.08 -19.83 6.65
N ALA A 65 -2.47 -20.16 7.78
CA ALA A 65 -3.19 -20.38 9.03
C ALA A 65 -3.91 -19.10 9.48
N MET A 66 -3.24 -17.98 9.44
CA MET A 66 -3.81 -16.66 9.74
C MET A 66 -4.92 -16.29 8.75
N LEU A 67 -4.73 -16.52 7.44
CA LEU A 67 -5.74 -16.23 6.42
C LEU A 67 -7.03 -17.07 6.63
N ARG A 68 -6.90 -18.33 7.03
CA ARG A 68 -8.06 -19.19 7.37
C ARG A 68 -8.80 -18.66 8.58
N ALA A 69 -8.09 -18.25 9.63
CA ALA A 69 -8.70 -17.65 10.81
C ALA A 69 -9.43 -16.34 10.44
N LEU A 70 -8.82 -15.49 9.64
CA LEU A 70 -9.40 -14.23 9.15
C LEU A 70 -10.68 -14.49 8.31
N ALA A 71 -10.68 -15.53 7.49
CA ALA A 71 -11.83 -15.91 6.67
C ALA A 71 -13.03 -16.44 7.50
N GLN A 72 -12.82 -16.84 8.75
CA GLN A 72 -13.85 -17.31 9.69
C GLN A 72 -14.24 -16.24 10.71
N ASP A 73 -13.53 -15.14 10.77
CA ASP A 73 -13.79 -14.06 11.73
C ASP A 73 -15.06 -13.29 11.33
N PRO A 74 -16.11 -13.29 12.19
CA PRO A 74 -17.36 -12.59 11.93
C PRO A 74 -17.20 -11.06 11.88
N MET A 75 -16.09 -10.52 12.40
CA MET A 75 -15.80 -9.08 12.35
C MET A 75 -15.18 -8.65 11.03
N VAL A 76 -14.84 -9.60 10.15
CA VAL A 76 -14.25 -9.31 8.84
C VAL A 76 -15.35 -9.22 7.78
N ILE A 77 -15.37 -8.13 7.03
CA ILE A 77 -16.31 -7.92 5.94
C ILE A 77 -15.91 -8.79 4.73
N HIS A 78 -16.78 -9.71 4.33
CA HIS A 78 -16.55 -10.62 3.20
C HIS A 78 -17.27 -10.19 1.90
N ALA A 79 -18.16 -9.23 1.99
CA ALA A 79 -18.91 -8.70 0.85
C ALA A 79 -18.95 -7.18 0.94
N THR A 80 -18.44 -6.50 -0.09
CA THR A 80 -18.33 -5.05 -0.10
C THR A 80 -19.25 -4.47 -1.18
N ARG A 81 -20.01 -3.45 -0.85
CA ARG A 81 -20.89 -2.75 -1.77
C ARG A 81 -20.10 -1.97 -2.82
N ILE A 82 -20.66 -1.82 -4.01
CA ILE A 82 -20.01 -1.06 -5.11
C ILE A 82 -19.77 0.39 -4.72
N ASP A 83 -20.72 1.04 -4.03
CA ASP A 83 -20.55 2.43 -3.57
C ASP A 83 -19.39 2.56 -2.55
N THR A 84 -19.21 1.57 -1.68
CA THR A 84 -18.09 1.50 -0.74
C THR A 84 -16.75 1.32 -1.47
N ILE A 85 -16.71 0.44 -2.49
CA ILE A 85 -15.52 0.27 -3.35
C ILE A 85 -15.19 1.57 -4.07
N TYR A 86 -16.21 2.27 -4.59
CA TYR A 86 -16.04 3.57 -5.25
C TYR A 86 -15.46 4.61 -4.27
N GLY A 87 -15.99 4.66 -3.04
CA GLY A 87 -15.47 5.52 -1.98
C GLY A 87 -14.02 5.20 -1.61
N LEU A 88 -13.66 3.90 -1.55
CA LEU A 88 -12.29 3.46 -1.31
C LEU A 88 -11.35 3.91 -2.44
N VAL A 89 -11.78 3.81 -3.70
CA VAL A 89 -10.97 4.29 -4.84
C VAL A 89 -10.80 5.81 -4.79
N ASN A 90 -11.81 6.58 -4.38
CA ASN A 90 -11.67 8.03 -4.15
C ASN A 90 -10.60 8.30 -3.06
N LEU A 91 -10.61 7.52 -1.99
CA LEU A 91 -9.62 7.65 -0.92
C LEU A 91 -8.21 7.28 -1.40
N MET A 92 -8.08 6.25 -2.26
CA MET A 92 -6.79 5.88 -2.87
C MET A 92 -6.27 6.98 -3.82
N ASP A 93 -7.16 7.64 -4.58
CA ASP A 93 -6.80 8.79 -5.41
C ASP A 93 -6.22 9.93 -4.55
N ALA A 94 -6.90 10.25 -3.46
CA ALA A 94 -6.45 11.28 -2.52
C ALA A 94 -5.12 10.88 -1.84
N ALA A 95 -4.97 9.61 -1.46
CA ALA A 95 -3.74 9.08 -0.88
C ALA A 95 -2.57 9.17 -1.87
N LEU A 96 -2.77 8.80 -3.13
CA LEU A 96 -1.74 8.92 -4.17
C LEU A 96 -1.34 10.39 -4.38
N ALA A 97 -2.30 11.29 -4.42
CA ALA A 97 -2.07 12.73 -4.60
C ALA A 97 -1.41 13.40 -3.36
N SER A 98 -1.50 12.79 -2.19
CA SER A 98 -0.97 13.36 -0.95
C SER A 98 0.54 13.23 -0.81
N GLY A 99 1.19 12.36 -1.59
CA GLY A 99 2.62 12.07 -1.46
C GLY A 99 3.49 13.32 -1.43
N ALA A 100 3.25 14.27 -2.34
CA ALA A 100 4.02 15.52 -2.44
C ALA A 100 3.90 16.46 -1.21
N ARG A 101 2.93 16.21 -0.33
CA ARG A 101 2.68 17.02 0.87
C ARG A 101 3.10 16.35 2.18
N LEU A 102 3.68 15.15 2.10
CA LEU A 102 4.15 14.42 3.28
C LEU A 102 5.51 14.95 3.72
N ASP A 103 5.51 15.79 4.74
CA ASP A 103 6.72 16.45 5.27
C ASP A 103 7.25 15.82 6.56
N ASN A 104 6.48 14.93 7.18
CA ASN A 104 6.90 14.20 8.37
C ASN A 104 7.95 13.13 8.05
N PRO A 105 8.80 12.74 9.03
CA PRO A 105 9.62 11.54 8.89
C PRO A 105 8.78 10.36 8.42
N LEU A 106 9.22 9.68 7.39
CA LEU A 106 8.39 8.69 6.68
C LEU A 106 9.13 7.37 6.50
N PHE A 107 8.48 6.28 6.89
CA PHE A 107 8.93 4.93 6.61
C PHE A 107 7.92 4.20 5.72
N VAL A 108 8.30 3.89 4.49
CA VAL A 108 7.46 3.17 3.52
C VAL A 108 7.98 1.75 3.36
N MET A 109 7.11 0.78 3.59
CA MET A 109 7.39 -0.65 3.46
C MET A 109 6.52 -1.27 2.38
N TYR A 110 7.10 -2.12 1.54
CA TYR A 110 6.38 -2.82 0.47
C TYR A 110 6.91 -4.25 0.27
N GLY A 111 6.00 -5.18 0.04
CA GLY A 111 6.31 -6.57 -0.27
C GLY A 111 6.36 -6.83 -1.77
N ALA A 112 7.42 -7.46 -2.25
CA ALA A 112 7.59 -7.75 -3.68
C ALA A 112 6.51 -8.69 -4.25
N LYS A 113 5.87 -9.47 -3.37
CA LYS A 113 4.79 -10.41 -3.70
C LYS A 113 3.39 -9.87 -3.38
N ASP A 114 3.25 -8.54 -3.19
CA ASP A 114 1.95 -7.92 -2.99
C ASP A 114 1.10 -8.02 -4.26
N GLU A 115 0.01 -8.80 -4.19
CA GLU A 115 -0.95 -8.99 -5.26
C GLU A 115 -2.19 -8.08 -5.11
N ILE A 116 -2.31 -7.34 -4.00
CA ILE A 116 -3.44 -6.44 -3.73
C ILE A 116 -3.16 -5.05 -4.29
N ILE A 117 -2.00 -4.50 -3.97
CA ILE A 117 -1.58 -3.20 -4.50
C ILE A 117 -0.46 -3.42 -5.51
N PRO A 118 -0.69 -3.17 -6.81
CA PRO A 118 0.33 -3.32 -7.83
C PRO A 118 1.56 -2.44 -7.57
N ARG A 119 2.70 -2.82 -8.14
CA ARG A 119 3.96 -2.10 -7.96
C ARG A 119 3.94 -0.69 -8.53
N GLU A 120 3.27 -0.48 -9.67
CA GLU A 120 3.26 0.81 -10.36
C GLU A 120 2.63 1.95 -9.51
N PRO A 121 1.46 1.78 -8.86
CA PRO A 121 0.93 2.77 -7.92
C PRO A 121 1.92 3.13 -6.80
N ILE A 122 2.60 2.13 -6.23
CA ILE A 122 3.59 2.36 -5.17
C ILE A 122 4.79 3.14 -5.69
N ARG A 123 5.31 2.78 -6.86
CA ARG A 123 6.39 3.52 -7.51
C ARG A 123 5.99 4.98 -7.71
N ARG A 124 4.82 5.22 -8.33
CA ARG A 124 4.30 6.58 -8.51
C ARG A 124 4.19 7.35 -7.21
N PHE A 125 3.68 6.72 -6.17
CA PHE A 125 3.59 7.34 -4.86
C PHE A 125 4.97 7.74 -4.34
N VAL A 126 5.95 6.84 -4.40
CA VAL A 126 7.33 7.10 -3.98
C VAL A 126 7.97 8.23 -4.78
N ASP A 127 7.72 8.29 -6.11
CA ASP A 127 8.21 9.35 -6.98
C ASP A 127 7.63 10.74 -6.65
N THR A 128 6.42 10.80 -6.06
CA THR A 128 5.80 12.07 -5.65
C THR A 128 6.29 12.59 -4.30
N LEU A 129 6.98 11.75 -3.52
CA LEU A 129 7.46 12.16 -2.21
C LEU A 129 8.51 13.28 -2.33
N PRO A 130 8.49 14.28 -1.42
CA PRO A 130 9.46 15.38 -1.47
C PRO A 130 10.91 14.89 -1.50
N ALA A 131 11.74 15.52 -2.33
CA ALA A 131 13.13 15.12 -2.51
C ALA A 131 13.98 15.37 -1.25
N GLU A 132 13.59 16.33 -0.40
CA GLU A 132 14.33 16.75 0.79
C GLU A 132 13.43 16.84 2.04
N PRO A 133 13.97 16.50 3.20
CA PRO A 133 15.31 15.99 3.44
C PRO A 133 15.34 14.45 3.40
N SER A 134 16.20 13.88 2.60
CA SER A 134 16.40 12.43 2.43
C SER A 134 16.62 11.66 3.74
N ARG A 135 17.10 12.34 4.77
CA ARG A 135 17.31 11.78 6.12
C ARG A 135 16.02 11.45 6.88
N ARG A 136 14.87 11.99 6.42
CA ARG A 136 13.57 11.75 7.06
C ARG A 136 12.75 10.67 6.36
N ARG A 137 13.23 10.17 5.20
CA ARG A 137 12.52 9.14 4.44
C ARG A 137 13.31 7.85 4.42
N LYS A 138 12.67 6.77 4.82
CA LYS A 138 13.17 5.40 4.70
C LYS A 138 12.24 4.58 3.82
N LEU A 139 12.80 3.86 2.88
CA LEU A 139 12.09 2.91 2.03
C LEU A 139 12.60 1.51 2.38
N ALA A 140 11.72 0.52 2.43
CA ALA A 140 12.09 -0.88 2.60
C ALA A 140 11.34 -1.75 1.59
N TRP A 141 12.09 -2.64 0.95
CA TRP A 141 11.60 -3.59 -0.02
C TRP A 141 11.85 -5.01 0.48
N TYR A 142 10.76 -5.76 0.72
CA TYR A 142 10.82 -7.13 1.22
C TYR A 142 10.56 -8.11 0.07
N GLU A 143 11.60 -8.79 -0.40
CA GLU A 143 11.52 -9.69 -1.57
C GLU A 143 10.52 -10.84 -1.37
N ASN A 144 10.37 -11.33 -0.14
CA ASN A 144 9.42 -12.39 0.20
C ASN A 144 8.11 -11.87 0.80
N GLY A 145 7.98 -10.55 0.99
CA GLY A 145 6.82 -9.94 1.62
C GLY A 145 5.60 -9.91 0.71
N TYR A 146 4.45 -10.08 1.32
CA TYR A 146 3.13 -9.92 0.72
C TYR A 146 2.48 -8.61 1.18
N HIS A 147 1.18 -8.45 0.91
CA HIS A 147 0.44 -7.25 1.34
C HIS A 147 0.38 -7.11 2.86
N MET A 148 0.20 -8.21 3.56
CA MET A 148 0.05 -8.22 5.02
C MET A 148 1.41 -8.40 5.72
N LEU A 149 2.41 -7.62 5.36
CA LEU A 149 3.81 -7.73 5.79
C LEU A 149 4.02 -8.06 7.28
N LEU A 150 3.27 -7.39 8.17
CA LEU A 150 3.38 -7.61 9.62
C LEU A 150 2.76 -8.94 10.09
N ARG A 151 2.01 -9.62 9.21
CA ARG A 151 1.31 -10.89 9.48
C ARG A 151 1.84 -12.05 8.67
N ASP A 152 2.77 -11.81 7.75
CA ASP A 152 3.48 -12.84 7.00
C ASP A 152 4.28 -13.75 7.94
N LEU A 153 4.69 -14.90 7.45
CA LEU A 153 5.51 -15.83 8.25
C LEU A 153 6.80 -15.16 8.74
N GLU A 154 7.39 -14.28 7.94
CA GLU A 154 8.55 -13.46 8.29
C GLU A 154 8.19 -12.10 8.92
N GLY A 155 6.95 -11.90 9.35
CA GLY A 155 6.49 -10.63 9.92
C GLY A 155 7.32 -10.12 11.10
N ARG A 156 7.99 -11.03 11.85
CA ARG A 156 8.92 -10.63 12.93
C ARG A 156 10.09 -9.79 12.42
N VAL A 157 10.58 -10.05 11.22
CA VAL A 157 11.67 -9.28 10.59
C VAL A 157 11.20 -7.86 10.32
N VAL A 158 10.00 -7.72 9.75
CA VAL A 158 9.37 -6.42 9.47
C VAL A 158 9.11 -5.64 10.76
N ILE A 159 8.63 -6.32 11.82
CA ILE A 159 8.39 -5.70 13.14
C ILE A 159 9.70 -5.21 13.77
N ALA A 160 10.79 -5.97 13.62
CA ALA A 160 12.12 -5.56 14.12
C ALA A 160 12.62 -4.30 13.38
N ASP A 161 12.39 -4.20 12.07
CA ASP A 161 12.72 -3.02 11.28
C ASP A 161 11.90 -1.80 11.71
N VAL A 162 10.60 -1.98 11.95
CA VAL A 162 9.73 -0.93 12.50
C VAL A 162 10.24 -0.44 13.85
N ALA A 163 10.55 -1.35 14.77
CA ALA A 163 11.08 -1.01 16.09
C ALA A 163 12.42 -0.25 15.98
N SER A 164 13.32 -0.72 15.11
CA SER A 164 14.60 -0.07 14.84
C SER A 164 14.42 1.35 14.31
N TRP A 165 13.50 1.54 13.35
CA TRP A 165 13.22 2.87 12.79
C TRP A 165 12.60 3.82 13.80
N VAL A 166 11.69 3.35 14.65
CA VAL A 166 11.09 4.17 15.73
C VAL A 166 12.14 4.65 16.71
N LEU A 167 13.10 3.79 17.08
CA LEU A 167 14.13 4.12 18.05
C LEU A 167 15.27 4.96 17.42
N THR A 168 15.63 4.67 16.18
CA THR A 168 16.76 5.33 15.49
C THR A 168 16.48 5.44 14.00
N PRO A 169 15.70 6.44 13.56
CA PRO A 169 15.22 6.57 12.18
C PRO A 169 16.33 6.61 11.11
N SER A 170 17.52 7.08 11.48
CA SER A 170 18.68 7.20 10.58
C SER A 170 19.50 5.92 10.44
N ALA A 171 19.35 4.95 11.36
CA ALA A 171 20.12 3.72 11.32
C ALA A 171 19.69 2.81 10.17
N PRO A 172 20.60 2.00 9.59
CA PRO A 172 20.21 0.94 8.66
C PRO A 172 19.22 -0.04 9.31
N LEU A 173 18.30 -0.59 8.51
CA LEU A 173 17.36 -1.58 9.02
C LEU A 173 18.07 -2.90 9.33
N PRO A 174 17.71 -3.60 10.42
CA PRO A 174 18.26 -4.91 10.77
C PRO A 174 18.16 -5.93 9.64
N SER A 175 17.06 -5.94 8.87
CA SER A 175 16.87 -6.83 7.74
C SER A 175 17.74 -6.49 6.52
N GLY A 176 18.20 -5.24 6.41
CA GLY A 176 18.84 -4.70 5.21
C GLY A 176 17.86 -4.39 4.05
N ALA A 177 16.55 -4.43 4.29
CA ALA A 177 15.51 -4.17 3.26
C ALA A 177 15.56 -2.74 2.70
N ASP A 178 16.25 -1.82 3.36
CA ASP A 178 16.46 -0.44 2.90
C ASP A 178 17.64 -0.29 1.92
N ARG A 179 18.55 -1.27 1.85
CA ARG A 179 19.79 -1.17 1.05
C ARG A 179 19.52 -1.14 -0.46
N THR A 180 18.58 -1.97 -0.91
CA THR A 180 18.22 -2.13 -2.32
C THR A 180 16.86 -1.50 -2.66
N ALA A 181 16.18 -0.94 -1.67
CA ALA A 181 14.81 -0.44 -1.83
C ALA A 181 14.70 0.59 -2.96
N GLY A 182 15.61 1.57 -3.05
CA GLY A 182 15.59 2.59 -4.10
C GLY A 182 15.62 1.99 -5.50
N GLU A 183 16.53 1.04 -5.75
CA GLU A 183 16.62 0.34 -7.03
C GLU A 183 15.40 -0.55 -7.30
N ALA A 184 14.90 -1.25 -6.28
CA ALA A 184 13.75 -2.14 -6.41
C ALA A 184 12.48 -1.36 -6.77
N PHE A 185 12.24 -0.21 -6.14
CA PHE A 185 11.12 0.67 -6.48
C PHE A 185 11.25 1.23 -7.91
N LEU A 186 12.44 1.59 -8.36
CA LEU A 186 12.69 2.06 -9.74
C LEU A 186 12.48 0.95 -10.77
N ARG A 187 12.99 -0.27 -10.52
CA ARG A 187 12.82 -1.44 -11.42
C ARG A 187 11.35 -1.87 -11.56
N ALA A 188 10.54 -1.64 -10.55
CA ALA A 188 9.11 -1.96 -10.58
C ALA A 188 8.34 -1.26 -11.72
N GLY A 189 8.87 -0.15 -12.25
CA GLY A 189 8.29 0.54 -13.40
C GLY A 189 8.66 -0.05 -14.77
N SER A 190 9.67 -0.92 -14.85
CA SER A 190 10.18 -1.44 -16.13
C SER A 190 9.50 -2.73 -16.60
N GLN A 191 8.60 -3.34 -15.82
CA GLN A 191 7.99 -4.64 -16.12
C GLN A 191 6.53 -4.58 -16.63
N VAL A 192 6.05 -3.42 -17.08
CA VAL A 192 4.71 -3.31 -17.71
C VAL A 192 4.83 -3.33 -19.23
N THR A 193 5.48 -4.33 -19.79
CA THR A 193 5.27 -4.70 -21.21
C THR A 193 5.69 -6.14 -21.39
N VAL A 194 4.76 -7.04 -21.39
CA VAL A 194 4.66 -8.35 -22.03
C VAL A 194 3.85 -9.32 -21.13
N ALA A 195 2.54 -9.24 -21.22
CA ALA A 195 1.65 -10.40 -21.06
C ALA A 195 0.35 -10.09 -21.80
N GLY A 196 0.48 -9.96 -23.12
CA GLY A 196 -0.62 -9.91 -24.06
C GLY A 196 -0.30 -10.90 -25.19
N ARG A 197 -0.59 -12.18 -24.95
CA ARG A 197 -0.90 -13.18 -26.00
C ARG A 197 -1.79 -14.24 -25.43
#